data_b1eb7543662b1970668930bace06f935
#
_entry.id   b1eb7543662b1970668930bace06f935
#
_cell.length_a   1.000
_cell.length_b   1.000
_cell.length_c   1.000
_cell.angle_alpha   90.00
_cell.angle_beta   90.00
_cell.angle_gamma   90.00
#
_symmetry.space_group_name_H-M   'P 1'
#
loop_
_entity.id
_entity.type
_entity.pdbx_description
1 polymer ?
#
loop_
_entity_poly.entity_id
_entity_poly.type
_entity_poly.pdbx_seq_one_letter_code
_entity_poly.pdbx_strand_id
1 'polypeptide(L)'
;KEAYEVLTDAQERSIYDQHGHEGLAARGGGAGFSAADAFSDIFGDVFGDIFGGGRRGGRQGFRGADLRYDLELDLEQAVFGHESEVEFTTLGECEPCKGSGAEPNSKTVPCETCHGSGQVRMQQGIFAVQQTCPRCKGRGQVITEPCDNCLGQGRIRKKKNLTVKVPAGVDNGDRIRMAGEGEAGRNGGPPGDLYVEIRVREHAIFERDGSHLSCEVPVSFATATLGGTVEVPTLGGNVDLKVPAES
;
A
#
# COMPACT_ATOMS: atom_id res chain seq x y z
N LYS A 1 -14.69 -20.96 -7.20
CA LYS A 1 -13.83 -21.61 -8.18
C LYS A 1 -13.62 -23.07 -7.79
N GLU A 2 -13.17 -23.38 -6.59
CA GLU A 2 -13.01 -24.75 -6.06
C GLU A 2 -14.28 -25.60 -6.13
N ALA A 3 -15.43 -25.07 -5.71
CA ALA A 3 -16.69 -25.78 -5.77
C ALA A 3 -17.08 -26.18 -7.20
N TYR A 4 -16.75 -25.35 -8.17
CA TYR A 4 -17.00 -25.64 -9.59
C TYR A 4 -16.06 -26.75 -10.10
N GLU A 5 -14.79 -26.73 -9.73
CA GLU A 5 -13.79 -27.74 -10.11
C GLU A 5 -14.18 -29.12 -9.57
N VAL A 6 -14.56 -29.19 -8.29
CA VAL A 6 -15.01 -30.42 -7.65
C VAL A 6 -16.32 -30.95 -8.26
N LEU A 7 -17.25 -30.07 -8.64
CA LEU A 7 -18.54 -30.49 -9.22
C LEU A 7 -18.45 -30.85 -10.70
N THR A 8 -17.44 -30.39 -11.42
CA THR A 8 -17.26 -30.72 -12.87
C THR A 8 -16.50 -32.02 -13.06
N ASP A 9 -15.70 -32.49 -12.11
CA ASP A 9 -15.04 -33.79 -12.17
C ASP A 9 -15.85 -34.84 -11.43
N ALA A 10 -16.31 -35.87 -12.17
CA ALA A 10 -17.15 -36.92 -11.62
C ALA A 10 -16.47 -37.77 -10.53
N GLN A 11 -15.12 -37.87 -10.55
CA GLN A 11 -14.35 -38.54 -9.51
C GLN A 11 -14.20 -37.72 -8.25
N GLU A 12 -13.92 -36.44 -8.39
CA GLU A 12 -13.79 -35.51 -7.25
C GLU A 12 -15.14 -35.32 -6.57
N ARG A 13 -16.21 -35.23 -7.33
CA ARG A 13 -17.57 -35.19 -6.81
C ARG A 13 -17.92 -36.43 -5.99
N SER A 14 -17.62 -37.62 -6.49
CA SER A 14 -17.90 -38.87 -5.74
C SER A 14 -17.10 -38.98 -4.42
N ILE A 15 -15.89 -38.47 -4.40
CA ILE A 15 -15.06 -38.43 -3.18
C ILE A 15 -15.61 -37.40 -2.20
N TYR A 16 -16.06 -36.25 -2.71
CA TYR A 16 -16.66 -35.21 -1.90
C TYR A 16 -18.00 -35.69 -1.27
N ASP A 17 -18.84 -36.38 -2.05
CA ASP A 17 -20.12 -36.91 -1.60
C ASP A 17 -19.95 -38.00 -0.51
N GLN A 18 -18.83 -38.72 -0.52
CA GLN A 18 -18.55 -39.78 0.47
C GLN A 18 -17.75 -39.32 1.70
N HIS A 19 -16.80 -38.40 1.52
CA HIS A 19 -15.84 -38.06 2.56
C HIS A 19 -15.75 -36.55 2.88
N GLY A 20 -16.55 -35.71 2.22
CA GLY A 20 -16.57 -34.26 2.43
C GLY A 20 -15.23 -33.59 2.08
N HIS A 21 -14.96 -32.47 2.71
CA HIS A 21 -13.72 -31.71 2.54
C HIS A 21 -12.46 -32.49 2.93
N GLU A 22 -12.57 -33.40 3.91
CA GLU A 22 -11.43 -34.20 4.38
C GLU A 22 -10.93 -35.19 3.30
N GLY A 23 -11.84 -35.73 2.48
CA GLY A 23 -11.51 -36.64 1.39
C GLY A 23 -10.71 -35.95 0.27
N LEU A 24 -11.00 -34.70 -0.01
CA LEU A 24 -10.27 -33.91 -1.00
C LEU A 24 -8.88 -33.50 -0.48
N ALA A 25 -8.78 -33.15 0.80
CA ALA A 25 -7.51 -32.78 1.44
C ALA A 25 -6.53 -33.96 1.52
N ALA A 26 -7.01 -35.20 1.76
CA ALA A 26 -6.16 -36.38 1.87
C ALA A 26 -5.50 -36.80 0.54
N ARG A 27 -6.07 -36.43 -0.62
CA ARG A 27 -5.52 -36.75 -1.95
C ARG A 27 -4.46 -35.74 -2.43
N GLY A 28 -4.41 -34.52 -1.86
CA GLY A 28 -3.38 -33.51 -2.15
C GLY A 28 -1.96 -33.87 -1.68
N GLY A 29 -1.78 -35.03 -1.03
CA GLY A 29 -0.49 -35.51 -0.51
C GLY A 29 0.32 -36.41 -1.41
N GLY A 30 -0.08 -36.66 -2.66
CA GLY A 30 0.65 -37.57 -3.55
C GLY A 30 0.60 -37.22 -5.02
N ALA A 31 1.69 -36.68 -5.51
CA ALA A 31 2.16 -36.64 -6.90
C ALA A 31 1.25 -36.00 -7.98
N GLY A 32 1.57 -34.80 -8.40
CA GLY A 32 1.34 -34.37 -9.79
C GLY A 32 0.64 -33.04 -9.99
N PHE A 33 1.43 -31.98 -10.07
CA PHE A 33 1.21 -30.77 -10.90
C PHE A 33 -0.13 -29.99 -10.86
N SER A 34 -0.05 -28.74 -10.49
CA SER A 34 -0.85 -27.57 -10.91
C SER A 34 -1.75 -26.85 -9.89
N ALA A 35 -2.08 -27.40 -8.73
CA ALA A 35 -2.82 -26.65 -7.71
C ALA A 35 -1.89 -25.92 -6.70
N ALA A 36 -0.61 -26.28 -6.70
CA ALA A 36 0.39 -25.72 -5.76
C ALA A 36 0.79 -24.28 -6.09
N ASP A 37 0.72 -23.87 -7.34
CA ASP A 37 1.16 -22.52 -7.74
C ASP A 37 0.13 -21.42 -7.37
N ALA A 38 -1.16 -21.72 -7.35
CA ALA A 38 -2.18 -20.75 -6.96
C ALA A 38 -2.35 -20.60 -5.44
N PHE A 39 -1.97 -21.64 -4.66
CA PHE A 39 -1.98 -21.59 -3.19
C PHE A 39 -0.68 -21.06 -2.60
N SER A 40 0.42 -21.12 -3.35
CA SER A 40 1.74 -20.66 -2.93
C SER A 40 1.79 -19.15 -2.70
N ASP A 41 1.04 -18.37 -3.47
CA ASP A 41 1.07 -16.91 -3.37
C ASP A 41 0.26 -16.35 -2.18
N ILE A 42 -0.72 -17.08 -1.66
CA ILE A 42 -1.54 -16.60 -0.53
C ILE A 42 -1.12 -17.24 0.80
N PHE A 43 -0.65 -18.49 0.78
CA PHE A 43 -0.24 -19.23 1.96
C PHE A 43 1.28 -19.35 2.14
N GLY A 44 2.07 -19.04 1.12
CA GLY A 44 3.52 -19.14 1.14
C GLY A 44 4.17 -18.25 2.20
N ASP A 45 3.66 -17.06 2.40
CA ASP A 45 4.19 -16.11 3.39
C ASP A 45 3.88 -16.50 4.84
N VAL A 46 2.73 -17.14 5.10
CA VAL A 46 2.32 -17.47 6.48
C VAL A 46 2.76 -18.88 6.91
N PHE A 47 2.78 -19.84 5.99
CA PHE A 47 3.16 -21.23 6.30
C PHE A 47 4.63 -21.54 6.06
N GLY A 48 5.30 -20.78 5.19
CA GLY A 48 6.74 -20.89 4.97
C GLY A 48 7.57 -20.63 6.23
N ASP A 49 7.09 -19.75 7.09
CA ASP A 49 7.74 -19.42 8.37
C ASP A 49 7.52 -20.48 9.46
N ILE A 50 6.46 -21.28 9.39
CA ILE A 50 6.11 -22.25 10.45
C ILE A 50 6.66 -23.66 10.18
N PHE A 51 6.78 -24.09 8.90
CA PHE A 51 7.17 -25.46 8.54
C PHE A 51 8.49 -25.60 7.77
N GLY A 52 9.05 -24.48 7.29
CA GLY A 52 10.32 -24.46 6.55
C GLY A 52 11.53 -24.48 7.50
N GLY A 53 11.79 -25.58 8.16
CA GLY A 53 13.03 -25.78 8.92
C GLY A 53 14.26 -25.59 8.04
N GLY A 54 15.10 -24.60 8.39
CA GLY A 54 16.50 -24.54 7.97
C GLY A 54 16.81 -23.75 6.71
N ARG A 55 16.63 -22.45 6.72
CA ARG A 55 17.36 -21.56 5.78
C ARG A 55 18.27 -20.60 6.52
N ARG A 56 19.58 -20.82 6.26
CA ARG A 56 20.75 -19.94 6.43
C ARG A 56 20.39 -18.51 6.80
N GLY A 57 21.00 -18.00 7.87
CA GLY A 57 20.94 -16.63 8.39
C GLY A 57 21.13 -15.55 7.33
N GLY A 58 20.10 -15.34 6.52
CA GLY A 58 19.97 -14.16 5.69
C GLY A 58 19.60 -12.98 6.60
N ARG A 59 20.18 -11.82 6.35
CA ARG A 59 19.79 -10.58 7.00
C ARG A 59 18.27 -10.43 6.90
N GLN A 60 17.55 -10.50 8.03
CA GLN A 60 16.13 -10.16 8.05
C GLN A 60 16.02 -8.66 7.82
N GLY A 61 15.83 -8.27 6.57
CA GLY A 61 15.48 -6.92 6.20
C GLY A 61 14.01 -6.67 6.56
N PHE A 62 13.72 -5.61 7.28
CA PHE A 62 12.36 -5.20 7.57
C PHE A 62 11.90 -4.19 6.53
N ARG A 63 10.71 -4.41 5.96
CA ARG A 63 10.10 -3.44 5.03
C ARG A 63 9.93 -2.08 5.72
N GLY A 64 10.14 -1.00 4.96
CA GLY A 64 9.86 0.35 5.40
C GLY A 64 8.36 0.57 5.65
N ALA A 65 8.05 1.59 6.44
CA ALA A 65 6.65 1.96 6.66
C ALA A 65 6.06 2.59 5.40
N ASP A 66 4.78 2.32 5.18
CA ASP A 66 4.01 3.02 4.16
C ASP A 66 3.67 4.43 4.65
N LEU A 67 3.64 5.38 3.73
CA LEU A 67 3.32 6.78 4.00
C LEU A 67 1.98 7.13 3.38
N ARG A 68 1.29 8.08 4.01
CA ARG A 68 0.07 8.70 3.49
C ARG A 68 0.31 10.18 3.27
N TYR A 69 -0.16 10.68 2.15
CA TYR A 69 -0.14 12.09 1.80
C TYR A 69 -1.53 12.50 1.33
N ASP A 70 -2.11 13.56 1.91
CA ASP A 70 -3.40 14.09 1.49
C ASP A 70 -3.14 15.17 0.42
N LEU A 71 -3.62 14.94 -0.81
CA LEU A 71 -3.50 15.85 -1.93
C LEU A 71 -4.84 16.57 -2.14
N GLU A 72 -4.84 17.89 -1.94
CA GLU A 72 -6.00 18.71 -2.19
C GLU A 72 -6.02 19.15 -3.66
N LEU A 73 -7.17 18.95 -4.31
CA LEU A 73 -7.42 19.32 -5.70
C LEU A 73 -8.66 20.19 -5.80
N ASP A 74 -8.66 21.09 -6.79
CA ASP A 74 -9.85 21.79 -7.20
C ASP A 74 -10.74 20.87 -8.05
N LEU A 75 -12.05 21.17 -8.12
CA LEU A 75 -13.02 20.33 -8.83
C LEU A 75 -12.64 20.11 -10.30
N GLU A 76 -12.15 21.14 -10.97
CA GLU A 76 -11.70 21.07 -12.36
C GLU A 76 -10.51 20.12 -12.53
N GLN A 77 -9.55 20.17 -11.60
CA GLN A 77 -8.39 19.29 -11.61
C GLN A 77 -8.79 17.82 -11.39
N ALA A 78 -9.78 17.59 -10.54
CA ALA A 78 -10.32 16.25 -10.30
C ALA A 78 -11.07 15.69 -11.51
N VAL A 79 -11.82 16.55 -12.23
CA VAL A 79 -12.61 16.14 -13.40
C VAL A 79 -11.74 15.93 -14.64
N PHE A 80 -10.82 16.84 -14.93
CA PHE A 80 -9.99 16.78 -16.15
C PHE A 80 -8.68 16.03 -15.97
N GLY A 81 -8.31 15.72 -14.73
CA GLY A 81 -7.01 15.16 -14.39
C GLY A 81 -5.94 16.25 -14.25
N HIS A 82 -4.93 15.99 -13.46
CA HIS A 82 -3.88 16.95 -13.16
C HIS A 82 -2.56 16.24 -12.83
N GLU A 83 -1.44 16.87 -13.16
CA GLU A 83 -0.12 16.49 -12.67
C GLU A 83 0.27 17.44 -11.54
N SER A 84 0.43 16.90 -10.33
CA SER A 84 0.79 17.66 -9.14
C SER A 84 2.16 17.27 -8.62
N GLU A 85 2.97 18.26 -8.25
CA GLU A 85 4.22 18.03 -7.53
C GLU A 85 3.93 18.02 -6.04
N VAL A 86 4.29 16.93 -5.38
CA VAL A 86 4.15 16.77 -3.93
C VAL A 86 5.51 16.74 -3.26
N GLU A 87 5.69 17.57 -2.25
CA GLU A 87 6.88 17.57 -1.40
C GLU A 87 6.53 16.96 -0.05
N PHE A 88 7.28 15.94 0.35
CA PHE A 88 7.10 15.30 1.66
C PHE A 88 8.43 14.87 2.26
N THR A 89 8.43 14.71 3.57
CA THR A 89 9.61 14.25 4.31
C THR A 89 9.48 12.77 4.60
N THR A 90 10.49 11.99 4.23
CA THR A 90 10.54 10.54 4.47
C THR A 90 11.87 10.14 5.09
N LEU A 91 11.92 8.93 5.66
CA LEU A 91 13.17 8.29 6.06
C LEU A 91 13.77 7.59 4.84
N GLY A 92 14.70 8.23 4.18
CA GLY A 92 15.46 7.68 3.06
C GLY A 92 16.66 6.86 3.52
N GLU A 93 17.18 6.04 2.62
CA GLU A 93 18.42 5.31 2.84
C GLU A 93 19.60 6.27 3.08
N CYS A 94 20.43 5.94 4.03
CA CYS A 94 21.65 6.69 4.29
C CYS A 94 22.71 6.37 3.23
N GLU A 95 23.09 7.35 2.41
CA GLU A 95 23.99 7.17 1.28
C GLU A 95 25.37 6.62 1.65
N PRO A 96 26.08 7.15 2.69
CA PRO A 96 27.39 6.63 3.04
C PRO A 96 27.40 5.16 3.42
N CYS A 97 26.41 4.70 4.20
CA CYS A 97 26.36 3.33 4.69
C CYS A 97 25.40 2.41 3.91
N LYS A 98 24.67 2.92 2.93
CA LYS A 98 23.70 2.15 2.11
C LYS A 98 22.79 1.30 2.98
N GLY A 99 22.13 1.92 3.96
CA GLY A 99 21.17 1.27 4.85
C GLY A 99 21.76 0.34 5.92
N SER A 100 23.06 0.04 5.90
CA SER A 100 23.69 -0.88 6.87
C SER A 100 23.75 -0.30 8.29
N GLY A 101 23.86 1.01 8.43
CA GLY A 101 24.11 1.71 9.68
C GLY A 101 25.55 1.63 10.18
N ALA A 102 26.42 0.89 9.49
CA ALA A 102 27.83 0.75 9.82
C ALA A 102 28.68 1.70 8.97
N GLU A 103 29.83 2.11 9.45
CA GLU A 103 30.83 2.85 8.68
C GLU A 103 31.22 2.04 7.43
N PRO A 104 31.48 2.66 6.26
CA PRO A 104 31.75 1.94 5.00
C PRO A 104 32.86 0.88 5.07
N ASN A 105 33.81 1.03 5.96
CA ASN A 105 34.93 0.08 6.15
C ASN A 105 34.83 -0.76 7.43
N SER A 106 33.76 -0.63 8.21
CA SER A 106 33.58 -1.35 9.45
C SER A 106 32.97 -2.73 9.24
N LYS A 107 33.33 -3.68 10.10
CA LYS A 107 32.78 -5.04 10.08
C LYS A 107 31.62 -5.15 11.05
N THR A 108 30.51 -5.66 10.57
CA THR A 108 29.41 -6.10 11.43
C THR A 108 29.75 -7.48 12.00
N VAL A 109 29.60 -7.67 13.30
CA VAL A 109 29.83 -8.97 13.97
C VAL A 109 28.50 -9.60 14.34
N PRO A 110 28.35 -10.93 14.21
CA PRO A 110 27.16 -11.61 14.70
C PRO A 110 26.92 -11.29 16.18
N CYS A 111 25.68 -11.08 16.56
CA CYS A 111 25.34 -10.78 17.96
C CYS A 111 25.57 -12.03 18.82
N GLU A 112 26.42 -11.93 19.82
CA GLU A 112 26.74 -13.03 20.74
C GLU A 112 25.51 -13.52 21.53
N THR A 113 24.53 -12.65 21.79
CA THR A 113 23.34 -13.00 22.58
C THR A 113 22.33 -13.84 21.81
N CYS A 114 22.17 -13.60 20.51
CA CYS A 114 21.20 -14.29 19.67
C CYS A 114 21.82 -15.10 18.52
N HIS A 115 23.16 -15.11 18.45
CA HIS A 115 23.93 -15.86 17.44
C HIS A 115 23.47 -15.57 16.00
N GLY A 116 23.07 -14.33 15.72
CA GLY A 116 22.62 -13.91 14.39
C GLY A 116 21.11 -13.99 14.17
N SER A 117 20.32 -14.63 15.05
CA SER A 117 18.89 -14.82 14.85
C SER A 117 18.04 -13.54 15.05
N GLY A 118 18.58 -12.53 15.70
CA GLY A 118 17.85 -11.29 16.02
C GLY A 118 16.82 -11.44 17.15
N GLN A 119 16.54 -12.66 17.58
CA GLN A 119 15.55 -12.98 18.61
C GLN A 119 16.17 -13.86 19.68
N VAL A 120 15.66 -13.78 20.89
CA VAL A 120 16.02 -14.65 22.01
C VAL A 120 14.78 -15.41 22.48
N ARG A 121 14.96 -16.69 22.76
CA ARG A 121 13.88 -17.52 23.28
C ARG A 121 13.99 -17.55 24.80
N MET A 122 12.98 -17.00 25.47
CA MET A 122 12.87 -17.07 26.92
C MET A 122 11.83 -18.14 27.30
N GLN A 123 12.26 -19.05 28.18
CA GLN A 123 11.38 -20.11 28.70
C GLN A 123 10.83 -19.65 30.05
N GLN A 124 9.52 -19.46 30.12
CA GLN A 124 8.81 -19.23 31.41
C GLN A 124 7.90 -20.43 31.68
N GLY A 125 8.37 -21.35 32.49
CA GLY A 125 7.67 -22.60 32.76
C GLY A 125 7.52 -23.47 31.51
N ILE A 126 6.27 -23.82 31.16
CA ILE A 126 5.94 -24.61 29.95
C ILE A 126 5.80 -23.77 28.69
N PHE A 127 5.85 -22.44 28.79
CA PHE A 127 5.70 -21.54 27.65
C PHE A 127 7.06 -21.04 27.19
N ALA A 128 7.31 -21.09 25.88
CA ALA A 128 8.47 -20.49 25.24
C ALA A 128 8.02 -19.22 24.50
N VAL A 129 8.50 -18.07 24.95
CA VAL A 129 8.22 -16.77 24.33
C VAL A 129 9.44 -16.34 23.53
N GLN A 130 9.24 -15.98 22.27
CA GLN A 130 10.27 -15.35 21.45
C GLN A 130 10.21 -13.84 21.65
N GLN A 131 11.34 -13.25 21.99
CA GLN A 131 11.47 -11.82 22.21
C GLN A 131 12.59 -11.27 21.32
N THR A 132 12.41 -10.05 20.83
CA THR A 132 13.46 -9.33 20.11
C THR A 132 14.72 -9.23 20.98
N CYS A 133 15.87 -9.60 20.42
CA CYS A 133 17.13 -9.57 21.15
C CYS A 133 17.43 -8.14 21.65
N PRO A 134 17.59 -7.93 22.96
CA PRO A 134 17.80 -6.60 23.53
C PRO A 134 19.12 -5.97 23.10
N ARG A 135 20.16 -6.80 22.84
CA ARG A 135 21.50 -6.31 22.46
C ARG A 135 21.55 -5.80 21.02
N CYS A 136 21.03 -6.54 20.06
CA CYS A 136 21.06 -6.16 18.65
C CYS A 136 19.75 -5.53 18.14
N LYS A 137 18.73 -5.48 19.00
CA LYS A 137 17.40 -4.91 18.66
C LYS A 137 16.81 -5.49 17.37
N GLY A 138 16.92 -6.81 17.21
CA GLY A 138 16.39 -7.54 16.08
C GLY A 138 17.31 -7.62 14.85
N ARG A 139 18.45 -6.93 14.84
CA ARG A 139 19.37 -6.92 13.69
C ARG A 139 20.15 -8.23 13.47
N GLY A 140 20.26 -9.06 14.47
CA GLY A 140 21.12 -10.26 14.44
C GLY A 140 22.63 -9.94 14.51
N GLN A 141 23.02 -8.72 14.21
CA GLN A 141 24.41 -8.25 14.16
C GLN A 141 24.60 -7.02 15.04
N VAL A 142 25.82 -6.86 15.56
CA VAL A 142 26.25 -5.68 16.30
C VAL A 142 27.20 -4.87 15.42
N ILE A 143 26.95 -3.57 15.33
CA ILE A 143 27.79 -2.64 14.60
C ILE A 143 28.89 -2.20 15.55
N THR A 144 30.15 -2.43 15.19
CA THR A 144 31.30 -1.98 16.00
C THR A 144 31.54 -0.48 15.87
N GLU A 145 31.39 0.03 14.66
CA GLU A 145 31.56 1.45 14.34
C GLU A 145 30.30 1.94 13.62
N PRO A 146 29.44 2.69 14.33
CA PRO A 146 28.23 3.23 13.72
C PRO A 146 28.56 4.33 12.71
N CYS A 147 27.85 4.39 11.61
CA CYS A 147 27.96 5.46 10.62
C CYS A 147 27.61 6.81 11.25
N ASP A 148 28.52 7.78 11.17
CA ASP A 148 28.35 9.11 11.77
C ASP A 148 27.13 9.87 11.22
N ASN A 149 26.81 9.68 9.95
CA ASN A 149 25.71 10.38 9.30
C ASN A 149 24.31 9.93 9.79
N CYS A 150 24.13 8.65 10.08
CA CYS A 150 22.85 8.10 10.53
C CYS A 150 22.87 7.56 11.96
N LEU A 151 23.98 7.69 12.68
CA LEU A 151 24.16 7.22 14.04
C LEU A 151 23.76 5.76 14.22
N GLY A 152 24.12 4.94 13.26
CA GLY A 152 23.81 3.51 13.26
C GLY A 152 22.39 3.14 12.82
N GLN A 153 21.54 4.10 12.47
CA GLN A 153 20.14 3.80 12.07
C GLN A 153 20.02 3.24 10.64
N GLY A 154 20.97 3.56 9.76
CA GLY A 154 20.93 3.21 8.35
C GLY A 154 20.00 4.08 7.50
N ARG A 155 19.27 5.01 8.15
CA ARG A 155 18.26 5.87 7.51
C ARG A 155 18.42 7.30 8.00
N ILE A 156 18.09 8.25 7.12
CA ILE A 156 18.11 9.69 7.40
C ILE A 156 16.84 10.34 6.90
N ARG A 157 16.44 11.45 7.51
CA ARG A 157 15.33 12.25 7.01
C ARG A 157 15.75 12.95 5.72
N LYS A 158 14.97 12.72 4.65
CA LYS A 158 15.14 13.37 3.34
C LYS A 158 13.81 13.97 2.90
N LYS A 159 13.90 15.14 2.28
CA LYS A 159 12.78 15.69 1.51
C LYS A 159 12.80 15.05 0.14
N LYS A 160 11.64 14.61 -0.34
CA LYS A 160 11.43 14.09 -1.68
C LYS A 160 10.37 14.91 -2.38
N ASN A 161 10.61 15.21 -3.65
CA ASN A 161 9.65 15.80 -4.57
C ASN A 161 9.27 14.73 -5.58
N LEU A 162 7.98 14.47 -5.71
CA LEU A 162 7.45 13.50 -6.65
C LEU A 162 6.33 14.13 -7.47
N THR A 163 6.30 13.85 -8.77
CA THR A 163 5.18 14.19 -9.63
C THR A 163 4.14 13.09 -9.58
N VAL A 164 2.95 13.43 -9.10
CA VAL A 164 1.79 12.54 -9.03
C VAL A 164 0.87 12.84 -10.20
N LYS A 165 0.62 11.83 -11.04
CA LYS A 165 -0.35 11.92 -12.12
C LYS A 165 -1.72 11.50 -11.61
N VAL A 166 -2.62 12.47 -11.52
CA VAL A 166 -4.00 12.24 -11.12
C VAL A 166 -4.82 12.00 -12.39
N PRO A 167 -5.46 10.84 -12.55
CA PRO A 167 -6.32 10.58 -13.69
C PRO A 167 -7.59 11.45 -13.63
N ALA A 168 -8.23 11.63 -14.78
CA ALA A 168 -9.51 12.33 -14.86
C ALA A 168 -10.63 11.54 -14.19
N GLY A 169 -11.55 12.25 -13.51
CA GLY A 169 -12.73 11.65 -12.89
C GLY A 169 -12.49 11.05 -11.49
N VAL A 170 -11.43 11.44 -10.81
CA VAL A 170 -11.16 11.01 -9.42
C VAL A 170 -12.18 11.57 -8.44
N ASP A 171 -12.43 10.82 -7.38
CA ASP A 171 -13.34 11.20 -6.31
C ASP A 171 -12.63 11.47 -4.99
N ASN A 172 -13.37 12.07 -4.07
CA ASN A 172 -12.89 12.32 -2.72
C ASN A 172 -12.66 11.00 -1.98
N GLY A 173 -11.45 10.81 -1.46
CA GLY A 173 -11.03 9.57 -0.79
C GLY A 173 -10.38 8.53 -1.70
N ASP A 174 -10.30 8.79 -3.01
CA ASP A 174 -9.53 7.95 -3.91
C ASP A 174 -8.05 7.94 -3.52
N ARG A 175 -7.39 6.78 -3.75
CA ARG A 175 -5.99 6.58 -3.36
C ARG A 175 -5.14 6.17 -4.53
N ILE A 176 -4.08 6.91 -4.76
CA ILE A 176 -3.04 6.59 -5.74
C ILE A 176 -1.86 5.98 -5.00
N ARG A 177 -1.51 4.74 -5.34
CA ARG A 177 -0.34 4.06 -4.76
C ARG A 177 0.89 4.32 -5.60
N MET A 178 1.93 4.83 -4.96
CA MET A 178 3.27 4.97 -5.54
C MET A 178 4.20 3.96 -4.87
N ALA A 179 4.50 2.89 -5.60
CA ALA A 179 5.26 1.76 -5.08
C ALA A 179 6.72 2.16 -4.78
N GLY A 180 7.21 1.81 -3.58
CA GLY A 180 8.57 2.06 -3.17
C GLY A 180 8.90 3.50 -2.75
N GLU A 181 7.91 4.40 -2.71
CA GLU A 181 8.11 5.81 -2.34
C GLU A 181 7.83 6.10 -0.85
N GLY A 182 7.58 5.07 -0.05
CA GLY A 182 7.45 5.16 1.40
C GLY A 182 8.79 5.33 2.11
N GLU A 183 8.85 4.94 3.39
CA GLU A 183 10.11 4.94 4.15
C GLU A 183 11.06 3.83 3.65
N ALA A 184 12.35 4.09 3.71
CA ALA A 184 13.36 3.07 3.48
C ALA A 184 13.25 1.92 4.49
N GLY A 185 13.44 0.70 4.03
CA GLY A 185 13.48 -0.47 4.89
C GLY A 185 14.63 -0.44 5.89
N ARG A 186 14.52 -1.27 6.91
CA ARG A 186 15.61 -1.46 7.89
C ARG A 186 16.45 -2.67 7.52
N ASN A 187 17.74 -2.62 7.82
CA ASN A 187 18.68 -3.72 7.61
C ASN A 187 18.72 -4.23 6.15
N GLY A 188 18.54 -3.35 5.18
CA GLY A 188 18.49 -3.71 3.76
C GLY A 188 17.14 -4.31 3.30
N GLY A 189 16.08 -4.11 4.08
CA GLY A 189 14.72 -4.46 3.66
C GLY A 189 14.20 -3.53 2.56
N PRO A 190 13.14 -3.94 1.84
CA PRO A 190 12.54 -3.12 0.80
C PRO A 190 11.87 -1.87 1.38
N PRO A 191 11.75 -0.79 0.61
CA PRO A 191 11.01 0.39 1.02
C PRO A 191 9.51 0.10 1.15
N GLY A 192 8.79 0.95 1.88
CA GLY A 192 7.34 1.02 1.88
C GLY A 192 6.79 1.72 0.64
N ASP A 193 5.50 1.92 0.61
CA ASP A 193 4.79 2.63 -0.46
C ASP A 193 4.27 3.98 0.03
N LEU A 194 4.04 4.91 -0.90
CA LEU A 194 3.34 6.16 -0.63
C LEU A 194 1.92 6.04 -1.17
N TYR A 195 0.94 6.31 -0.31
CA TYR A 195 -0.47 6.42 -0.66
C TYR A 195 -0.86 7.89 -0.68
N VAL A 196 -1.16 8.39 -1.87
CA VAL A 196 -1.69 9.75 -2.05
C VAL A 196 -3.21 9.66 -2.03
N GLU A 197 -3.83 10.20 -0.99
CA GLU A 197 -5.29 10.27 -0.83
C GLU A 197 -5.78 11.61 -1.36
N ILE A 198 -6.76 11.55 -2.25
CA ILE A 198 -7.30 12.73 -2.93
C ILE A 198 -8.38 13.36 -2.06
N ARG A 199 -8.29 14.68 -1.91
CA ARG A 199 -9.32 15.52 -1.30
C ARG A 199 -9.72 16.59 -2.28
N VAL A 200 -10.96 16.52 -2.75
CA VAL A 200 -11.51 17.55 -3.63
C VAL A 200 -12.08 18.66 -2.77
N ARG A 201 -11.63 19.90 -3.02
CA ARG A 201 -12.16 21.08 -2.34
C ARG A 201 -13.59 21.35 -2.76
N GLU A 202 -14.36 21.95 -1.85
CA GLU A 202 -15.69 22.47 -2.17
C GLU A 202 -15.56 23.58 -3.22
N HIS A 203 -16.41 23.54 -4.26
CA HIS A 203 -16.42 24.54 -5.31
C HIS A 203 -17.38 25.67 -4.96
N ALA A 204 -17.04 26.90 -5.36
CA ALA A 204 -17.82 28.08 -5.01
C ALA A 204 -19.23 28.12 -5.64
N ILE A 205 -19.41 27.44 -6.78
CA ILE A 205 -20.64 27.50 -7.59
C ILE A 205 -21.31 26.13 -7.66
N PHE A 206 -20.51 25.06 -7.76
CA PHE A 206 -21.00 23.71 -7.99
C PHE A 206 -21.04 22.89 -6.72
N GLU A 207 -22.17 22.25 -6.49
CA GLU A 207 -22.30 21.16 -5.53
C GLU A 207 -22.16 19.82 -6.26
N ARG A 208 -21.33 18.93 -5.71
CA ARG A 208 -21.08 17.62 -6.31
C ARG A 208 -21.77 16.52 -5.51
N ASP A 209 -22.57 15.71 -6.21
CA ASP A 209 -23.15 14.46 -5.69
C ASP A 209 -22.73 13.29 -6.59
N GLY A 210 -21.69 12.58 -6.21
CA GLY A 210 -21.10 11.51 -7.01
C GLY A 210 -20.60 12.03 -8.37
N SER A 211 -21.23 11.59 -9.44
CA SER A 211 -20.95 12.01 -10.82
C SER A 211 -21.77 13.23 -11.30
N HIS A 212 -22.70 13.71 -10.47
CA HIS A 212 -23.58 14.81 -10.81
C HIS A 212 -23.06 16.11 -10.23
N LEU A 213 -23.23 17.19 -10.99
CA LEU A 213 -22.96 18.56 -10.55
C LEU A 213 -24.27 19.35 -10.60
N SER A 214 -24.54 20.09 -9.55
CA SER A 214 -25.67 21.04 -9.47
C SER A 214 -25.15 22.44 -9.19
N CYS A 215 -25.85 23.43 -9.71
CA CYS A 215 -25.59 24.81 -9.40
C CYS A 215 -26.90 25.62 -9.43
N GLU A 216 -26.96 26.68 -8.67
CA GLU A 216 -28.09 27.62 -8.66
C GLU A 216 -27.75 28.80 -9.55
N VAL A 217 -28.60 29.06 -10.54
CA VAL A 217 -28.46 30.22 -11.44
C VAL A 217 -29.66 31.12 -11.31
N PRO A 218 -29.49 32.41 -10.94
CA PRO A 218 -30.58 33.33 -10.82
C PRO A 218 -31.18 33.68 -12.20
N VAL A 219 -32.49 33.50 -12.36
CA VAL A 219 -33.21 33.81 -13.59
C VAL A 219 -34.13 35.02 -13.32
N SER A 220 -34.17 35.97 -14.24
CA SER A 220 -35.07 37.10 -14.08
C SER A 220 -36.54 36.69 -14.27
N PHE A 221 -37.45 37.33 -13.55
CA PHE A 221 -38.90 37.08 -13.70
C PHE A 221 -39.39 37.25 -15.14
N ALA A 222 -38.83 38.20 -15.87
CA ALA A 222 -39.17 38.41 -17.28
C ALA A 222 -38.74 37.21 -18.16
N THR A 223 -37.56 36.66 -17.93
CA THR A 223 -37.05 35.48 -18.65
C THR A 223 -37.88 34.24 -18.33
N ALA A 224 -38.28 34.03 -17.06
CA ALA A 224 -39.11 32.91 -16.67
C ALA A 224 -40.53 32.97 -17.30
N THR A 225 -41.13 34.17 -17.37
CA THR A 225 -42.50 34.31 -17.92
C THR A 225 -42.54 34.32 -19.44
N LEU A 226 -41.64 35.04 -20.10
CA LEU A 226 -41.66 35.22 -21.56
C LEU A 226 -40.78 34.22 -22.32
N GLY A 227 -40.00 33.45 -21.60
CA GLY A 227 -38.96 32.63 -22.17
C GLY A 227 -37.71 33.47 -22.52
N GLY A 228 -36.60 32.79 -22.74
CA GLY A 228 -35.35 33.44 -23.09
C GLY A 228 -34.16 32.51 -23.07
N THR A 229 -33.00 33.08 -23.06
CA THR A 229 -31.75 32.34 -22.93
C THR A 229 -31.02 32.83 -21.67
N VAL A 230 -30.51 31.90 -20.90
CA VAL A 230 -29.74 32.17 -19.69
C VAL A 230 -28.38 31.53 -19.86
N GLU A 231 -27.33 32.29 -19.59
CA GLU A 231 -25.97 31.77 -19.56
C GLU A 231 -25.73 31.01 -18.26
N VAL A 232 -25.38 29.73 -18.38
CA VAL A 232 -25.15 28.83 -17.25
C VAL A 232 -23.67 28.45 -17.20
N PRO A 233 -23.00 28.59 -16.04
CA PRO A 233 -21.63 28.15 -15.89
C PRO A 233 -21.52 26.62 -15.96
N THR A 234 -20.48 26.14 -16.62
CA THR A 234 -20.07 24.71 -16.60
C THR A 234 -18.57 24.62 -16.35
N LEU A 235 -18.05 23.46 -16.03
CA LEU A 235 -16.62 23.28 -15.83
C LEU A 235 -15.78 23.53 -17.10
N GLY A 236 -16.41 23.44 -18.29
CA GLY A 236 -15.77 23.72 -19.58
C GLY A 236 -15.98 25.14 -20.11
N GLY A 237 -16.64 26.01 -19.33
CA GLY A 237 -17.03 27.39 -19.74
C GLY A 237 -18.53 27.59 -19.64
N ASN A 238 -19.02 28.71 -20.15
CA ASN A 238 -20.45 29.08 -20.09
C ASN A 238 -21.20 28.49 -21.26
N VAL A 239 -22.45 28.06 -21.02
CA VAL A 239 -23.34 27.48 -22.02
C VAL A 239 -24.71 28.21 -21.96
N ASP A 240 -25.25 28.54 -23.11
CA ASP A 240 -26.58 29.13 -23.22
C ASP A 240 -27.69 28.08 -23.07
N LEU A 241 -28.47 28.21 -22.00
CA LEU A 241 -29.65 27.38 -21.75
C LEU A 241 -30.91 28.10 -22.13
N LYS A 242 -31.74 27.49 -22.97
CA LYS A 242 -33.05 28.02 -23.33
C LYS A 242 -34.06 27.75 -22.24
N VAL A 243 -34.66 28.79 -21.70
CA VAL A 243 -35.77 28.73 -20.75
C VAL A 243 -37.07 28.89 -21.53
N PRO A 244 -37.99 27.91 -21.50
CA PRO A 244 -39.30 28.07 -22.13
C PRO A 244 -40.12 29.12 -21.41
N ALA A 245 -41.11 29.68 -22.12
CA ALA A 245 -42.07 30.59 -21.49
C ALA A 245 -42.91 29.85 -20.45
N GLU A 246 -43.29 30.54 -19.38
CA GLU A 246 -44.10 29.96 -18.28
C GLU A 246 -43.36 28.87 -17.45
N SER A 247 -42.02 29.00 -17.29
CA SER A 247 -41.19 28.12 -16.44
C SER A 247 -41.29 28.49 -14.98
#